data_07cd332bafcb101f4099ea7e6db1100a
#
_entry.id   07cd332bafcb101f4099ea7e6db1100a
#
_cell.length_a   1.000
_cell.length_b   1.000
_cell.length_c   1.000
_cell.angle_alpha   90.00
_cell.angle_beta   90.00
_cell.angle_gamma   90.00
#
_symmetry.space_group_name_H-M   'P 1'
#
loop_
_entity.id
_entity.type
_entity.pdbx_description
1 polymer ?
#
loop_
_entity_poly.entity_id
_entity_poly.type
_entity_poly.pdbx_seq_one_letter_code
_entity_poly.pdbx_strand_id
1 'polypeptide(L)'
;MQSSRTLDGGIVKPLGDCSNKQRFFSTIMMKSFCKWMLYDVMGWKSIITEEHPQKYIICLAPHTSNWDFIIGQLYSRANGVRSGFLMKKEWFFWPLGPIFRSMGGIPVYRQKKMSMTDSLIKSAEEADTFQIAITPEGTRKPVSEWKHGFYYIALGAKIPILLYGIDYEKKEIVCTRTIIPTGDYNKDIILIKNYYRDFVGKKPQNFII
;
A
#
# COMPACT_ATOMS: atom_id res chain seq x y z
N MET A 1 5.25 -72.73 11.19
CA MET A 1 5.96 -72.14 10.06
C MET A 1 5.23 -70.92 9.61
N GLN A 2 5.66 -69.74 10.07
CA GLN A 2 5.16 -68.45 9.58
C GLN A 2 6.35 -67.61 9.17
N SER A 3 6.35 -67.27 7.90
CA SER A 3 7.36 -66.47 7.23
C SER A 3 7.15 -65.00 7.55
N SER A 4 8.14 -64.38 8.17
CA SER A 4 8.21 -62.92 8.40
C SER A 4 8.73 -62.24 7.12
N ARG A 5 7.89 -61.38 6.51
CA ARG A 5 8.35 -60.41 5.49
C ARG A 5 8.68 -59.08 6.18
N THR A 6 9.93 -58.72 6.16
CA THR A 6 10.42 -57.38 6.50
C THR A 6 10.00 -56.39 5.41
N LEU A 7 9.29 -55.36 5.80
CA LEU A 7 8.97 -54.22 4.94
C LEU A 7 10.07 -53.17 5.12
N ASP A 8 10.76 -52.89 4.04
CA ASP A 8 11.74 -51.80 3.91
C ASP A 8 11.04 -50.44 4.18
N GLY A 9 11.46 -49.76 5.24
CA GLY A 9 11.04 -48.41 5.57
C GLY A 9 11.75 -47.37 4.71
N GLY A 10 11.20 -47.07 3.54
CA GLY A 10 11.60 -45.91 2.75
C GLY A 10 11.32 -44.59 3.48
N ILE A 11 12.37 -43.93 3.93
CA ILE A 11 12.31 -42.58 4.51
C ILE A 11 11.92 -41.60 3.39
N VAL A 12 10.67 -41.22 3.35
CA VAL A 12 10.19 -40.12 2.48
C VAL A 12 10.69 -38.83 3.09
N LYS A 13 11.72 -38.23 2.49
CA LYS A 13 12.18 -36.88 2.86
C LYS A 13 11.03 -35.88 2.61
N PRO A 14 10.71 -34.99 3.56
CA PRO A 14 9.69 -33.98 3.32
C PRO A 14 10.17 -32.96 2.28
N LEU A 15 9.40 -32.84 1.19
CA LEU A 15 9.60 -31.88 0.07
C LEU A 15 9.42 -30.40 0.48
N GLY A 16 9.35 -30.10 1.78
CA GLY A 16 8.96 -28.77 2.29
C GLY A 16 10.07 -27.71 2.36
N ASP A 17 11.36 -28.08 2.32
CA ASP A 17 12.43 -27.12 2.66
C ASP A 17 12.98 -26.33 1.45
N CYS A 18 12.92 -26.87 0.26
CA CYS A 18 13.47 -26.23 -0.95
C CYS A 18 12.62 -25.05 -1.45
N SER A 19 11.29 -25.12 -1.34
CA SER A 19 10.37 -24.08 -1.81
C SER A 19 10.39 -22.83 -0.92
N ASN A 20 10.57 -22.99 0.38
CA ASN A 20 10.66 -21.88 1.33
C ASN A 20 11.99 -21.13 1.20
N LYS A 21 13.10 -21.81 0.99
CA LYS A 21 14.41 -21.18 0.73
C LYS A 21 14.41 -20.39 -0.58
N GLN A 22 13.83 -20.92 -1.64
CA GLN A 22 13.71 -20.22 -2.92
C GLN A 22 12.83 -18.97 -2.84
N ARG A 23 11.70 -19.03 -2.13
CA ARG A 23 10.83 -17.86 -1.89
C ARG A 23 11.53 -16.81 -1.05
N PHE A 24 12.23 -17.21 0.00
CA PHE A 24 12.99 -16.31 0.87
C PHE A 24 14.11 -15.59 0.10
N PHE A 25 14.89 -16.33 -0.70
CA PHE A 25 15.97 -15.77 -1.53
C PHE A 25 15.44 -14.80 -2.59
N SER A 26 14.34 -15.17 -3.27
CA SER A 26 13.65 -14.30 -4.23
C SER A 26 13.15 -13.00 -3.60
N THR A 27 12.64 -13.06 -2.37
CA THR A 27 12.16 -11.88 -1.63
C THR A 27 13.31 -10.93 -1.27
N ILE A 28 14.44 -11.47 -0.83
CA ILE A 28 15.64 -10.68 -0.49
C ILE A 28 16.22 -10.02 -1.74
N MET A 29 16.37 -10.76 -2.82
CA MET A 29 16.88 -10.24 -4.10
C MET A 29 15.98 -9.12 -4.63
N MET A 30 14.65 -9.31 -4.59
CA MET A 30 13.70 -8.30 -5.02
C MET A 30 13.79 -7.03 -4.15
N LYS A 31 13.92 -7.20 -2.83
CA LYS A 31 14.09 -6.07 -1.90
C LYS A 31 15.37 -5.29 -2.20
N SER A 32 16.49 -5.98 -2.39
CA SER A 32 17.79 -5.35 -2.72
C SER A 32 17.76 -4.66 -4.08
N PHE A 33 17.16 -5.29 -5.08
CA PHE A 33 16.98 -4.70 -6.40
C PHE A 33 16.12 -3.43 -6.34
N CYS A 34 15.00 -3.45 -5.61
CA CYS A 34 14.15 -2.26 -5.47
C CYS A 34 14.85 -1.13 -4.70
N LYS A 35 15.67 -1.46 -3.69
CA LYS A 35 16.50 -0.46 -2.98
C LYS A 35 17.49 0.19 -3.92
N TRP A 36 18.29 -0.60 -4.63
CA TRP A 36 19.26 -0.11 -5.59
C TRP A 36 18.60 0.74 -6.68
N MET A 37 17.52 0.26 -7.27
CA MET A 37 16.80 1.01 -8.31
C MET A 37 16.27 2.34 -7.79
N LEU A 38 15.60 2.34 -6.62
CA LEU A 38 14.96 3.54 -6.09
C LEU A 38 15.99 4.57 -5.58
N TYR A 39 16.95 4.13 -4.79
CA TYR A 39 17.85 5.03 -4.09
C TYR A 39 19.11 5.35 -4.89
N ASP A 40 19.78 4.33 -5.46
CA ASP A 40 21.07 4.52 -6.12
C ASP A 40 20.91 4.97 -7.59
N VAL A 41 20.00 4.33 -8.35
CA VAL A 41 19.81 4.66 -9.78
C VAL A 41 18.92 5.88 -9.96
N MET A 42 17.75 5.91 -9.31
CA MET A 42 16.79 7.00 -9.49
C MET A 42 17.06 8.20 -8.57
N GLY A 43 17.91 8.05 -7.55
CA GLY A 43 18.34 9.10 -6.62
C GLY A 43 17.25 9.59 -5.66
N TRP A 44 16.26 8.73 -5.36
CA TRP A 44 15.23 9.07 -4.38
C TRP A 44 15.78 8.94 -2.95
N LYS A 45 15.12 9.63 -2.02
CA LYS A 45 15.37 9.52 -0.59
C LYS A 45 14.07 9.22 0.15
N SER A 46 14.16 8.67 1.35
CA SER A 46 12.99 8.47 2.20
C SER A 46 13.20 9.13 3.56
N ILE A 47 12.24 9.93 3.98
CA ILE A 47 12.22 10.64 5.26
C ILE A 47 10.98 10.16 6.01
N ILE A 48 11.16 9.15 6.85
CA ILE A 48 10.08 8.49 7.57
C ILE A 48 10.38 8.61 9.05
N THR A 49 9.63 9.41 9.78
CA THR A 49 9.75 9.60 11.23
C THR A 49 8.60 8.97 12.00
N GLU A 50 7.51 8.64 11.30
CA GLU A 50 6.31 8.07 11.92
C GLU A 50 6.43 6.57 12.07
N GLU A 51 5.96 6.05 13.21
CA GLU A 51 5.83 4.62 13.44
C GLU A 51 4.68 4.03 12.61
N HIS A 52 4.86 2.79 12.17
CA HIS A 52 3.87 2.06 11.40
C HIS A 52 3.19 1.03 12.31
N PRO A 53 2.01 1.32 12.87
CA PRO A 53 1.27 0.35 13.66
C PRO A 53 0.78 -0.81 12.78
N GLN A 54 0.14 -1.81 13.38
CA GLN A 54 -0.37 -2.95 12.61
C GLN A 54 -1.53 -2.57 11.68
N LYS A 55 -2.32 -1.55 12.05
CA LYS A 55 -3.48 -1.08 11.28
C LYS A 55 -3.40 0.43 11.06
N TYR A 56 -3.42 0.86 9.81
CA TYR A 56 -3.43 2.28 9.43
C TYR A 56 -3.86 2.49 7.98
N ILE A 57 -4.26 3.72 7.67
CA ILE A 57 -4.47 4.21 6.31
C ILE A 57 -3.24 5.00 5.89
N ILE A 58 -2.73 4.76 4.69
CA ILE A 58 -1.80 5.67 4.01
C ILE A 58 -2.61 6.66 3.19
N CYS A 59 -2.58 7.92 3.55
CA CYS A 59 -3.05 9.02 2.70
C CYS A 59 -1.87 9.47 1.83
N LEU A 60 -1.94 9.22 0.53
CA LEU A 60 -0.86 9.49 -0.42
C LEU A 60 -1.24 10.65 -1.34
N ALA A 61 -0.48 11.74 -1.29
CA ALA A 61 -0.59 12.90 -2.17
C ALA A 61 0.81 13.56 -2.36
N PRO A 62 1.05 14.33 -3.42
CA PRO A 62 0.25 14.49 -4.64
C PRO A 62 0.12 13.22 -5.47
N HIS A 63 -1.04 13.03 -6.15
CA HIS A 63 -1.25 11.93 -7.09
C HIS A 63 -1.52 12.45 -8.51
N THR A 64 -0.47 12.76 -9.23
CA THR A 64 -0.51 13.47 -10.50
C THR A 64 -0.09 12.63 -11.70
N SER A 65 0.45 11.41 -11.47
CA SER A 65 1.01 10.57 -12.53
C SER A 65 0.90 9.07 -12.20
N ASN A 66 1.04 8.21 -13.22
CA ASN A 66 1.22 6.76 -13.04
C ASN A 66 2.57 6.44 -12.38
N TRP A 67 3.54 7.34 -12.48
CA TRP A 67 4.84 7.18 -11.83
C TRP A 67 4.75 7.13 -10.32
N ASP A 68 3.75 7.77 -9.73
CA ASP A 68 3.52 7.75 -8.28
C ASP A 68 3.28 6.32 -7.80
N PHE A 69 2.54 5.52 -8.60
CA PHE A 69 2.34 4.10 -8.32
C PHE A 69 3.64 3.30 -8.43
N ILE A 70 4.47 3.57 -9.45
CA ILE A 70 5.74 2.87 -9.66
C ILE A 70 6.70 3.17 -8.50
N ILE A 71 6.86 4.44 -8.13
CA ILE A 71 7.69 4.88 -7.00
C ILE A 71 7.18 4.27 -5.69
N GLY A 72 5.87 4.33 -5.45
CA GLY A 72 5.25 3.73 -4.27
C GLY A 72 5.49 2.21 -4.18
N GLN A 73 5.42 1.48 -5.31
CA GLN A 73 5.69 0.05 -5.35
C GLN A 73 7.17 -0.29 -5.14
N LEU A 74 8.08 0.50 -5.69
CA LEU A 74 9.51 0.34 -5.45
C LEU A 74 9.84 0.59 -3.98
N TYR A 75 9.31 1.68 -3.41
CA TYR A 75 9.46 2.03 -2.00
C TYR A 75 8.93 0.94 -1.07
N SER A 76 7.70 0.48 -1.31
CA SER A 76 7.04 -0.58 -0.55
C SER A 76 7.90 -1.84 -0.47
N ARG A 77 8.40 -2.32 -1.64
CA ARG A 77 9.26 -3.50 -1.70
C ARG A 77 10.64 -3.26 -1.09
N ALA A 78 11.24 -2.11 -1.36
CA ALA A 78 12.57 -1.74 -0.85
C ALA A 78 12.59 -1.72 0.69
N ASN A 79 11.51 -1.25 1.32
CA ASN A 79 11.47 -1.04 2.77
C ASN A 79 10.64 -2.09 3.51
N GLY A 80 9.97 -2.99 2.80
CA GLY A 80 9.14 -4.05 3.39
C GLY A 80 7.80 -3.53 3.91
N VAL A 81 7.39 -2.33 3.52
CA VAL A 81 6.07 -1.77 3.82
C VAL A 81 5.05 -2.46 2.91
N ARG A 82 4.20 -3.29 3.48
CA ARG A 82 3.14 -3.97 2.74
C ARG A 82 1.86 -3.19 2.89
N SER A 83 1.39 -2.55 1.81
CA SER A 83 0.10 -1.88 1.81
C SER A 83 -0.73 -2.35 0.63
N GLY A 84 -2.02 -2.61 0.88
CA GLY A 84 -3.00 -2.73 -0.19
C GLY A 84 -3.20 -1.38 -0.88
N PHE A 85 -3.73 -1.39 -2.10
CA PHE A 85 -4.12 -0.17 -2.80
C PHE A 85 -5.43 -0.39 -3.58
N LEU A 86 -6.24 0.65 -3.65
CA LEU A 86 -7.50 0.61 -4.36
C LEU A 86 -7.27 0.84 -5.86
N MET A 87 -7.80 -0.04 -6.69
CA MET A 87 -7.72 0.08 -8.14
C MET A 87 -9.08 -0.22 -8.77
N LYS A 88 -9.38 0.42 -9.89
CA LYS A 88 -10.62 0.15 -10.63
C LYS A 88 -10.70 -1.31 -11.05
N LYS A 89 -11.88 -1.94 -10.88
CA LYS A 89 -12.13 -3.35 -11.21
C LYS A 89 -11.72 -3.70 -12.65
N GLU A 90 -11.87 -2.76 -13.56
CA GLU A 90 -11.59 -2.93 -14.99
C GLU A 90 -10.12 -3.29 -15.29
N TRP A 91 -9.19 -3.03 -14.36
CA TRP A 91 -7.79 -3.42 -14.48
C TRP A 91 -7.50 -4.86 -14.07
N PHE A 92 -8.49 -5.56 -13.45
CA PHE A 92 -8.32 -6.93 -12.97
C PHE A 92 -8.69 -8.00 -14.01
N PHE A 93 -8.40 -7.73 -15.29
CA PHE A 93 -8.55 -8.73 -16.37
C PHE A 93 -7.28 -9.60 -16.49
N TRP A 94 -7.41 -10.74 -17.14
CA TRP A 94 -6.28 -11.63 -17.39
C TRP A 94 -5.36 -11.06 -18.52
N PRO A 95 -3.99 -11.06 -18.39
CA PRO A 95 -3.18 -11.62 -17.28
C PRO A 95 -2.88 -10.62 -16.13
N LEU A 96 -3.33 -9.37 -16.19
CA LEU A 96 -2.98 -8.32 -15.23
C LEU A 96 -3.62 -8.50 -13.85
N GLY A 97 -4.81 -9.10 -13.79
CA GLY A 97 -5.55 -9.28 -12.54
C GLY A 97 -4.77 -10.04 -11.45
N PRO A 98 -4.23 -11.24 -11.74
CA PRO A 98 -3.38 -11.97 -10.80
C PRO A 98 -2.15 -11.17 -10.34
N ILE A 99 -1.52 -10.40 -11.24
CA ILE A 99 -0.35 -9.58 -10.96
C ILE A 99 -0.73 -8.47 -9.96
N PHE A 100 -1.81 -7.71 -10.22
CA PHE A 100 -2.23 -6.64 -9.31
C PHE A 100 -2.68 -7.18 -7.95
N ARG A 101 -3.36 -8.33 -7.89
CA ARG A 101 -3.71 -8.98 -6.61
C ARG A 101 -2.46 -9.37 -5.82
N SER A 102 -1.44 -9.94 -6.46
CA SER A 102 -0.18 -10.30 -5.80
C SER A 102 0.59 -9.08 -5.28
N MET A 103 0.34 -7.91 -5.86
CA MET A 103 0.89 -6.62 -5.45
C MET A 103 0.09 -5.93 -4.34
N GLY A 104 -1.03 -6.52 -3.88
CA GLY A 104 -1.91 -5.92 -2.88
C GLY A 104 -3.06 -5.08 -3.49
N GLY A 105 -3.33 -5.22 -4.79
CA GLY A 105 -4.44 -4.53 -5.46
C GLY A 105 -5.81 -5.02 -5.01
N ILE A 106 -6.67 -4.10 -4.60
CA ILE A 106 -8.05 -4.35 -4.16
C ILE A 106 -9.00 -3.74 -5.21
N PRO A 107 -9.84 -4.57 -5.87
CA PRO A 107 -10.75 -4.06 -6.89
C PRO A 107 -11.90 -3.26 -6.28
N VAL A 108 -12.13 -2.06 -6.81
CA VAL A 108 -13.25 -1.19 -6.42
C VAL A 108 -14.48 -1.52 -7.26
N TYR A 109 -15.56 -1.96 -6.59
CA TYR A 109 -16.86 -2.24 -7.20
C TYR A 109 -17.82 -1.08 -6.92
N ARG A 110 -18.28 -0.38 -7.96
CA ARG A 110 -19.17 0.79 -7.82
C ARG A 110 -20.64 0.45 -7.53
N GLN A 111 -21.04 -0.83 -7.62
CA GLN A 111 -22.45 -1.28 -7.61
C GLN A 111 -22.79 -2.26 -6.48
N LYS A 112 -22.08 -2.29 -5.36
CA LYS A 112 -22.44 -3.18 -4.25
C LYS A 112 -23.42 -2.52 -3.29
N LYS A 113 -24.32 -3.36 -2.67
CA LYS A 113 -25.28 -2.95 -1.63
C LYS A 113 -24.61 -2.34 -0.39
N MET A 114 -23.39 -2.76 -0.07
CA MET A 114 -22.57 -2.21 1.01
C MET A 114 -21.59 -1.20 0.42
N SER A 115 -21.43 -0.05 1.05
CA SER A 115 -20.47 0.95 0.59
C SER A 115 -19.03 0.37 0.66
N MET A 116 -18.14 0.86 -0.20
CA MET A 116 -16.72 0.47 -0.15
C MET A 116 -16.12 0.83 1.22
N THR A 117 -16.53 1.95 1.78
CA THR A 117 -16.10 2.42 3.11
C THR A 117 -16.46 1.42 4.19
N ASP A 118 -17.74 0.97 4.26
CA ASP A 118 -18.18 0.00 5.26
C ASP A 118 -17.48 -1.34 5.12
N SER A 119 -17.26 -1.79 3.87
CA SER A 119 -16.52 -3.03 3.60
C SER A 119 -15.08 -2.97 4.10
N LEU A 120 -14.41 -1.82 3.95
CA LEU A 120 -13.03 -1.63 4.40
C LEU A 120 -12.95 -1.44 5.93
N ILE A 121 -13.93 -0.76 6.54
CA ILE A 121 -14.04 -0.67 8.01
C ILE A 121 -14.13 -2.08 8.59
N LYS A 122 -15.08 -2.88 8.11
CA LYS A 122 -15.24 -4.26 8.57
C LYS A 122 -13.97 -5.10 8.38
N SER A 123 -13.30 -4.97 7.24
CA SER A 123 -12.04 -5.67 6.99
C SER A 123 -10.93 -5.24 7.94
N ALA A 124 -10.88 -3.96 8.33
CA ALA A 124 -9.92 -3.44 9.29
C ALA A 124 -10.20 -3.92 10.73
N GLU A 125 -11.47 -4.06 11.10
CA GLU A 125 -11.88 -4.59 12.40
C GLU A 125 -11.51 -6.08 12.55
N GLU A 126 -11.80 -6.89 11.52
CA GLU A 126 -11.63 -8.34 11.53
C GLU A 126 -10.19 -8.82 11.36
N ALA A 127 -9.32 -8.03 10.69
CA ALA A 127 -7.94 -8.41 10.41
C ALA A 127 -7.00 -8.09 11.57
N ASP A 128 -5.96 -8.88 11.79
CA ASP A 128 -4.87 -8.55 12.73
C ASP A 128 -4.01 -7.38 12.21
N THR A 129 -3.84 -7.30 10.90
CA THR A 129 -3.10 -6.22 10.22
C THR A 129 -3.94 -5.63 9.10
N PHE A 130 -3.98 -4.30 9.03
CA PHE A 130 -4.69 -3.61 7.96
C PHE A 130 -3.93 -2.37 7.51
N GLN A 131 -3.43 -2.40 6.30
CA GLN A 131 -2.60 -1.34 5.73
C GLN A 131 -3.06 -1.09 4.29
N ILE A 132 -3.62 0.08 4.03
CA ILE A 132 -4.13 0.44 2.71
C ILE A 132 -3.71 1.85 2.30
N ALA A 133 -3.19 1.99 1.09
CA ALA A 133 -2.86 3.27 0.49
C ALA A 133 -4.03 3.81 -0.32
N ILE A 134 -4.44 5.02 -0.02
CA ILE A 134 -5.53 5.73 -0.68
C ILE A 134 -5.03 7.10 -1.11
N THR A 135 -5.26 7.43 -2.39
CA THR A 135 -5.02 8.76 -2.92
C THR A 135 -6.32 9.57 -2.80
N PRO A 136 -6.37 10.60 -1.95
CA PRO A 136 -7.62 11.33 -1.67
C PRO A 136 -8.15 12.08 -2.89
N GLU A 137 -7.30 12.48 -3.81
CA GLU A 137 -7.67 13.09 -5.08
C GLU A 137 -8.54 12.15 -5.95
N GLY A 138 -8.31 10.84 -5.87
CA GLY A 138 -9.05 9.81 -6.61
C GLY A 138 -8.91 9.87 -8.13
N THR A 139 -8.06 10.77 -8.63
CA THR A 139 -7.73 11.00 -10.04
C THR A 139 -6.33 11.62 -10.14
N ARG A 140 -5.78 11.67 -11.34
CA ARG A 140 -4.52 12.36 -11.66
C ARG A 140 -4.72 13.67 -12.42
N LYS A 141 -5.98 14.09 -12.53
CA LYS A 141 -6.38 15.39 -13.07
C LYS A 141 -6.60 16.37 -11.91
N PRO A 142 -6.49 17.68 -12.15
CA PRO A 142 -6.77 18.68 -11.14
C PRO A 142 -8.15 18.50 -10.53
N VAL A 143 -8.23 18.49 -9.20
CA VAL A 143 -9.48 18.46 -8.44
C VAL A 143 -9.36 19.34 -7.21
N SER A 144 -10.35 20.17 -6.95
CA SER A 144 -10.43 21.03 -5.76
C SER A 144 -10.89 20.29 -4.52
N GLU A 145 -11.74 19.28 -4.71
CA GLU A 145 -12.33 18.51 -3.61
C GLU A 145 -11.73 17.10 -3.53
N TRP A 146 -11.21 16.77 -2.37
CA TRP A 146 -10.70 15.46 -2.05
C TRP A 146 -11.82 14.52 -1.64
N LYS A 147 -11.68 13.24 -1.99
CA LYS A 147 -12.62 12.19 -1.57
C LYS A 147 -12.43 11.88 -0.10
N HIS A 148 -13.53 11.84 0.64
CA HIS A 148 -13.55 11.69 2.09
C HIS A 148 -13.38 10.24 2.56
N GLY A 149 -13.43 9.24 1.67
CA GLY A 149 -13.48 7.82 2.01
C GLY A 149 -12.36 7.36 2.94
N PHE A 150 -11.11 7.81 2.70
CA PHE A 150 -9.97 7.45 3.52
C PHE A 150 -10.15 7.87 4.99
N TYR A 151 -10.71 9.05 5.21
CA TYR A 151 -10.96 9.61 6.53
C TYR A 151 -12.03 8.82 7.29
N TYR A 152 -13.16 8.53 6.64
CA TYR A 152 -14.26 7.79 7.28
C TYR A 152 -13.92 6.31 7.51
N ILE A 153 -13.06 5.71 6.68
CA ILE A 153 -12.52 4.37 6.96
C ILE A 153 -11.68 4.40 8.23
N ALA A 154 -10.76 5.35 8.33
CA ALA A 154 -9.89 5.48 9.50
C ALA A 154 -10.69 5.78 10.78
N LEU A 155 -11.67 6.70 10.69
CA LEU A 155 -12.55 7.05 11.81
C LEU A 155 -13.38 5.85 12.27
N GLY A 156 -14.05 5.16 11.34
CA GLY A 156 -14.91 4.01 11.66
C GLY A 156 -14.14 2.83 12.23
N ALA A 157 -12.97 2.53 11.68
CA ALA A 157 -12.09 1.47 12.16
C ALA A 157 -11.22 1.88 13.37
N LYS A 158 -11.26 3.16 13.81
CA LYS A 158 -10.45 3.72 14.90
C LYS A 158 -8.95 3.51 14.71
N ILE A 159 -8.47 3.73 13.49
CA ILE A 159 -7.06 3.56 13.10
C ILE A 159 -6.47 4.90 12.64
N PRO A 160 -5.14 5.09 12.77
CA PRO A 160 -4.48 6.31 12.32
C PRO A 160 -4.39 6.43 10.81
N ILE A 161 -4.19 7.68 10.35
CA ILE A 161 -3.87 8.05 8.97
C ILE A 161 -2.43 8.54 8.94
N LEU A 162 -1.57 7.83 8.22
CA LEU A 162 -0.19 8.24 7.94
C LEU A 162 -0.16 9.08 6.67
N LEU A 163 0.39 10.27 6.74
CA LEU A 163 0.47 11.18 5.59
C LEU A 163 1.75 10.91 4.81
N TYR A 164 1.63 10.31 3.64
CA TYR A 164 2.73 10.03 2.73
C TYR A 164 2.75 11.01 1.57
N GLY A 165 3.86 11.73 1.41
CA GLY A 165 4.12 12.61 0.28
C GLY A 165 5.15 12.04 -0.67
N ILE A 166 4.96 12.24 -1.99
CA ILE A 166 5.96 11.97 -3.02
C ILE A 166 6.33 13.32 -3.66
N ASP A 167 7.48 13.84 -3.29
CA ASP A 167 8.02 15.09 -3.81
C ASP A 167 8.97 14.82 -4.96
N TYR A 168 8.59 15.22 -6.17
CA TYR A 168 9.41 15.00 -7.37
C TYR A 168 10.52 16.04 -7.56
N GLU A 169 10.38 17.22 -6.99
CA GLU A 169 11.41 18.24 -7.06
C GLU A 169 12.61 17.84 -6.21
N LYS A 170 12.35 17.42 -4.98
CA LYS A 170 13.38 16.97 -4.02
C LYS A 170 13.76 15.52 -4.21
N LYS A 171 12.98 14.73 -4.97
CA LYS A 171 13.05 13.27 -5.07
C LYS A 171 12.95 12.61 -3.69
N GLU A 172 11.94 12.98 -2.93
CA GLU A 172 11.74 12.50 -1.57
C GLU A 172 10.39 11.81 -1.38
N ILE A 173 10.42 10.71 -0.63
CA ILE A 173 9.24 10.05 -0.10
C ILE A 173 9.20 10.37 1.38
N VAL A 174 8.18 11.10 1.81
CA VAL A 174 8.12 11.69 3.15
C VAL A 174 6.91 11.16 3.91
N CYS A 175 7.11 10.73 5.15
CA CYS A 175 6.04 10.45 6.10
C CYS A 175 6.49 10.93 7.48
N THR A 176 6.11 12.17 7.82
CA THR A 176 6.53 12.85 9.06
C THR A 176 5.34 13.30 9.89
N ARG A 177 4.13 12.83 9.57
CA ARG A 177 2.92 13.16 10.31
C ARG A 177 1.90 12.04 10.27
N THR A 178 1.36 11.76 11.44
CA THR A 178 0.22 10.87 11.66
C THR A 178 -0.98 11.69 12.15
N ILE A 179 -2.18 11.39 11.64
CA ILE A 179 -3.44 12.01 12.07
C ILE A 179 -4.33 10.93 12.69
N ILE A 180 -4.80 11.20 13.89
CA ILE A 180 -5.91 10.43 14.48
C ILE A 180 -7.19 11.21 14.17
N PRO A 181 -8.14 10.64 13.40
CA PRO A 181 -9.38 11.34 13.06
C PRO A 181 -10.15 11.76 14.30
N THR A 182 -10.49 13.05 14.39
CA THR A 182 -11.23 13.61 15.53
C THR A 182 -12.73 13.45 15.43
N GLY A 183 -13.26 13.15 14.23
CA GLY A 183 -14.67 13.16 13.88
C GLY A 183 -15.10 14.48 13.20
N ASP A 184 -14.34 15.55 13.36
CA ASP A 184 -14.57 16.81 12.63
C ASP A 184 -13.73 16.84 11.34
N TYR A 185 -14.33 16.33 10.27
CA TYR A 185 -13.66 16.25 8.96
C TYR A 185 -13.14 17.62 8.48
N ASN A 186 -13.91 18.68 8.72
CA ASN A 186 -13.55 20.01 8.21
C ASN A 186 -12.29 20.56 8.88
N LYS A 187 -12.08 20.29 10.15
CA LYS A 187 -10.84 20.65 10.84
C LYS A 187 -9.67 19.76 10.42
N ASP A 188 -9.90 18.46 10.40
CA ASP A 188 -8.82 17.50 10.11
C ASP A 188 -8.32 17.61 8.68
N ILE A 189 -9.20 17.85 7.70
CA ILE A 189 -8.81 17.99 6.29
C ILE A 189 -7.93 19.22 6.03
N ILE A 190 -8.13 20.30 6.78
CA ILE A 190 -7.28 21.49 6.70
C ILE A 190 -5.85 21.15 7.14
N LEU A 191 -5.70 20.40 8.23
CA LEU A 191 -4.39 19.94 8.73
C LEU A 191 -3.72 19.00 7.73
N ILE A 192 -4.49 18.08 7.15
CA ILE A 192 -4.02 17.13 6.15
C ILE A 192 -3.56 17.88 4.88
N LYS A 193 -4.38 18.78 4.33
CA LYS A 193 -4.04 19.56 3.15
C LYS A 193 -2.82 20.45 3.39
N ASN A 194 -2.74 21.11 4.54
CA ASN A 194 -1.59 21.95 4.90
C ASN A 194 -0.26 21.16 4.92
N TYR A 195 -0.28 19.89 5.30
CA TYR A 195 0.91 19.03 5.24
C TYR A 195 1.45 18.87 3.81
N TYR A 196 0.56 18.81 2.82
CA TYR A 196 0.95 18.59 1.42
C TYR A 196 1.20 19.87 0.62
N ARG A 197 1.06 21.06 1.23
CA ARG A 197 1.14 22.35 0.52
C ARG A 197 2.43 22.53 -0.27
N ASP A 198 3.56 22.09 0.29
CA ASP A 198 4.89 22.29 -0.27
C ASP A 198 5.42 21.09 -1.07
N PHE A 199 4.57 20.08 -1.30
CA PHE A 199 4.95 18.92 -2.12
C PHE A 199 4.72 19.18 -3.60
N VAL A 200 5.70 18.85 -4.41
CA VAL A 200 5.65 19.01 -5.87
C VAL A 200 5.43 17.67 -6.55
N GLY A 201 4.25 17.47 -7.14
CA GLY A 201 3.92 16.26 -7.90
C GLY A 201 4.68 16.16 -9.22
N LYS A 202 4.67 14.98 -9.87
CA LYS A 202 5.29 14.77 -11.20
C LYS A 202 4.76 15.74 -12.26
N LYS A 203 3.50 16.14 -12.14
CA LYS A 203 2.84 17.17 -12.94
C LYS A 203 2.26 18.21 -11.97
N PRO A 204 3.03 19.23 -11.60
CA PRO A 204 2.63 20.18 -10.56
C PRO A 204 1.28 20.85 -10.83
N GLN A 205 0.99 21.17 -12.11
CA GLN A 205 -0.29 21.77 -12.52
C GLN A 205 -1.53 20.91 -12.27
N ASN A 206 -1.35 19.62 -11.95
CA ASN A 206 -2.44 18.70 -11.66
C ASN A 206 -2.74 18.57 -10.16
N PHE A 207 -1.93 19.20 -9.30
CA PHE A 207 -2.14 19.18 -7.87
C PHE A 207 -2.73 20.52 -7.40
N ILE A 208 -3.93 20.46 -6.82
CA ILE A 208 -4.64 21.61 -6.24
C ILE A 208 -4.92 21.32 -4.78
N ILE A 209 -4.58 22.25 -3.90
CA ILE A 209 -4.73 22.08 -2.45
C ILE A 209 -5.66 23.13 -1.85
#